data_ef3c21a775b903e7d628b40d8d8e361c
#
_entry.id   ef3c21a775b903e7d628b40d8d8e361c
#
_cell.length_a   1.000
_cell.length_b   1.000
_cell.length_c   1.000
_cell.angle_alpha   90.00
_cell.angle_beta   90.00
_cell.angle_gamma   90.00
#
_symmetry.space_group_name_H-M   'P 1'
#
loop_
_entity.id
_entity.type
_entity.pdbx_description
1 polymer ?
#
loop_
_entity_poly.entity_id
_entity_poly.type
_entity_poly.pdbx_seq_one_letter_code
_entity_poly.pdbx_strand_id
1 'polypeptide(L)'
;MPKRIHYAFVVVCALAATSLTAACRSTATTAPAPVSADTWAVVDGRNITRQDVEKAYRRQQDTSQTLSDEEALTAKLNLLNDLVTQEILLAKATQLKIDVATSDLDAAYADAKKNIPDEAFQQELTKRGLTPVELREGLRRELLTRKVVAQEVGSKVAVTDVEITAFFNANRPQFNVPEEAYHIAQIVVTPVREAQVSNRSGDDAATPQAATAKAQMLMDRLKAGAAFQELAADYSEDPQSAPRGGDLGLVPVSRLKAAPPALRDAVLNKAPGSVSVVSAGGAHTIVAVIAHEQAGQRDPSMPEVREQITQTLRGRKEQLMRAAYLTAIRNDAKVQNYLARRIVESQGKLPGLPLSAPSGK
;
A
#
# COMPACT_ATOMS: atom_id res chain seq x y z
N MET A 1 -68.17 -52.21 -24.20
CA MET A 1 -68.34 -53.54 -24.82
C MET A 1 -67.10 -53.86 -25.64
N PRO A 2 -66.74 -55.13 -25.71
CA PRO A 2 -66.30 -56.10 -24.70
C PRO A 2 -64.85 -56.56 -25.07
N LYS A 3 -64.13 -57.26 -24.37
CA LYS A 3 -64.15 -58.67 -23.99
C LYS A 3 -62.93 -59.01 -23.13
N ARG A 4 -63.22 -59.73 -22.12
CA ARG A 4 -62.34 -60.54 -21.28
C ARG A 4 -61.55 -61.56 -22.12
N ILE A 5 -60.38 -62.00 -21.67
CA ILE A 5 -59.99 -63.42 -21.60
C ILE A 5 -58.98 -63.56 -20.45
N HIS A 6 -59.38 -64.51 -19.54
CA HIS A 6 -58.58 -65.13 -18.50
C HIS A 6 -57.69 -66.22 -19.10
N TYR A 7 -56.47 -66.38 -18.56
CA TYR A 7 -55.93 -67.73 -18.37
C TYR A 7 -55.07 -67.76 -17.10
N ALA A 8 -55.44 -68.64 -16.20
CA ALA A 8 -54.71 -69.06 -15.02
C ALA A 8 -53.84 -70.27 -15.40
N PHE A 9 -52.68 -70.40 -14.81
CA PHE A 9 -51.99 -71.66 -14.52
C PHE A 9 -50.90 -71.40 -13.47
N VAL A 10 -51.16 -71.78 -12.25
CA VAL A 10 -50.73 -72.93 -11.45
C VAL A 10 -49.20 -73.03 -11.22
N VAL A 11 -48.81 -72.62 -10.00
CA VAL A 11 -47.97 -73.26 -8.96
C VAL A 11 -46.76 -74.10 -9.39
N VAL A 12 -45.59 -73.76 -8.90
CA VAL A 12 -44.67 -74.65 -8.15
C VAL A 12 -43.84 -73.88 -7.18
N CYS A 13 -43.88 -74.31 -5.91
CA CYS A 13 -42.99 -73.87 -4.83
C CYS A 13 -41.53 -74.30 -5.04
N ALA A 14 -40.58 -73.41 -4.82
CA ALA A 14 -39.26 -73.81 -4.41
C ALA A 14 -38.73 -72.76 -3.40
N LEU A 15 -38.64 -73.20 -2.16
CA LEU A 15 -37.97 -72.48 -1.08
C LEU A 15 -36.46 -72.41 -1.36
N ALA A 16 -35.94 -71.27 -1.55
CA ALA A 16 -34.51 -70.99 -1.42
C ALA A 16 -34.35 -69.85 -0.43
N ALA A 17 -33.92 -70.17 0.79
CA ALA A 17 -33.53 -69.25 1.80
C ALA A 17 -32.18 -68.56 1.40
N THR A 18 -32.22 -67.34 0.95
CA THR A 18 -31.01 -66.49 0.77
C THR A 18 -31.01 -65.52 1.88
N SER A 19 -30.05 -65.72 2.79
CA SER A 19 -29.64 -64.82 3.86
C SER A 19 -29.19 -63.47 3.28
N LEU A 20 -29.99 -62.41 3.43
CA LEU A 20 -29.55 -61.02 3.22
C LEU A 20 -28.64 -60.63 4.39
N THR A 21 -27.32 -60.71 4.20
CA THR A 21 -26.37 -60.00 5.02
C THR A 21 -26.42 -58.52 4.62
N ALA A 22 -27.10 -57.73 5.43
CA ALA A 22 -27.05 -56.27 5.36
C ALA A 22 -25.61 -55.83 5.70
N ALA A 23 -24.79 -55.60 4.67
CA ALA A 23 -23.51 -54.95 4.79
C ALA A 23 -23.79 -53.47 5.12
N CYS A 24 -23.80 -53.14 6.43
CA CYS A 24 -23.61 -51.74 6.87
C CYS A 24 -22.29 -51.25 6.33
N ARG A 25 -22.30 -50.57 5.19
CA ARG A 25 -21.20 -49.69 4.80
C ARG A 25 -21.18 -48.55 5.80
N SER A 26 -20.43 -48.73 6.88
CA SER A 26 -19.95 -47.62 7.68
C SER A 26 -19.15 -46.73 6.74
N THR A 27 -19.72 -45.61 6.34
CA THR A 27 -18.93 -44.49 5.80
C THR A 27 -18.01 -44.05 6.95
N ALA A 28 -16.81 -44.63 6.96
CA ALA A 28 -15.74 -44.12 7.81
C ALA A 28 -15.55 -42.65 7.44
N THR A 29 -16.13 -41.79 8.25
CA THR A 29 -15.74 -40.36 8.26
C THR A 29 -14.27 -40.37 8.58
N THR A 30 -13.44 -40.25 7.55
CA THR A 30 -11.98 -40.12 7.71
C THR A 30 -11.77 -38.92 8.65
N ALA A 31 -11.38 -39.22 9.90
CA ALA A 31 -10.99 -38.17 10.81
C ALA A 31 -9.91 -37.31 10.12
N PRO A 32 -10.01 -35.99 10.16
CA PRO A 32 -9.00 -35.14 9.55
C PRO A 32 -7.64 -35.56 10.08
N ALA A 33 -6.67 -35.71 9.18
CA ALA A 33 -5.31 -36.07 9.53
C ALA A 33 -4.81 -35.16 10.66
N PRO A 34 -4.08 -35.67 11.66
CA PRO A 34 -3.62 -34.87 12.78
C PRO A 34 -2.80 -33.69 12.24
N VAL A 35 -3.26 -32.48 12.55
CA VAL A 35 -2.60 -31.24 12.12
C VAL A 35 -1.23 -31.23 12.77
N SER A 36 -0.16 -31.07 11.98
CA SER A 36 1.21 -30.97 12.46
C SER A 36 1.31 -29.89 13.55
N ALA A 37 2.14 -30.13 14.58
CA ALA A 37 2.42 -29.14 15.61
C ALA A 37 2.97 -27.82 15.05
N ASP A 38 3.58 -27.87 13.87
CA ASP A 38 4.10 -26.71 13.13
C ASP A 38 3.03 -25.95 12.32
N THR A 39 1.81 -26.47 12.18
CA THR A 39 0.72 -25.76 11.52
C THR A 39 0.12 -24.72 12.48
N TRP A 40 0.18 -23.45 12.10
CA TRP A 40 -0.35 -22.35 12.88
C TRP A 40 -1.74 -21.90 12.43
N ALA A 41 -2.06 -22.07 11.16
CA ALA A 41 -3.42 -21.93 10.66
C ALA A 41 -3.71 -22.85 9.48
N VAL A 42 -4.99 -23.11 9.23
CA VAL A 42 -5.49 -23.76 8.01
C VAL A 42 -6.56 -22.88 7.38
N VAL A 43 -6.43 -22.63 6.09
CA VAL A 43 -7.36 -21.81 5.29
C VAL A 43 -7.82 -22.63 4.11
N ASP A 44 -9.10 -23.00 4.06
CA ASP A 44 -9.69 -23.83 3.01
C ASP A 44 -8.86 -25.08 2.67
N GLY A 45 -8.28 -25.73 3.71
CA GLY A 45 -7.44 -26.91 3.58
C GLY A 45 -5.95 -26.63 3.30
N ARG A 46 -5.54 -25.39 3.11
CA ARG A 46 -4.12 -24.99 2.97
C ARG A 46 -3.51 -24.67 4.32
N ASN A 47 -2.36 -25.23 4.59
CA ASN A 47 -1.63 -25.00 5.85
C ASN A 47 -0.78 -23.74 5.75
N ILE A 48 -0.83 -22.93 6.79
CA ILE A 48 0.15 -21.87 7.08
C ILE A 48 0.98 -22.38 8.27
N THR A 49 2.27 -22.52 8.03
CA THR A 49 3.16 -23.12 9.02
C THR A 49 3.80 -22.05 9.91
N ARG A 50 4.36 -22.50 11.05
CA ARG A 50 5.23 -21.68 11.90
C ARG A 50 6.37 -21.07 11.08
N GLN A 51 6.99 -21.86 10.19
CA GLN A 51 8.11 -21.42 9.38
C GLN A 51 7.71 -20.25 8.44
N ASP A 52 6.51 -20.28 7.87
CA ASP A 52 6.01 -19.21 7.00
C ASP A 52 5.89 -17.89 7.77
N VAL A 53 5.33 -17.95 8.99
CA VAL A 53 5.19 -16.77 9.85
C VAL A 53 6.55 -16.26 10.33
N GLU A 54 7.44 -17.16 10.77
CA GLU A 54 8.80 -16.77 11.20
C GLU A 54 9.61 -16.15 10.05
N LYS A 55 9.44 -16.66 8.83
CA LYS A 55 10.08 -16.10 7.64
C LYS A 55 9.50 -14.70 7.32
N ALA A 56 8.19 -14.52 7.41
CA ALA A 56 7.53 -13.23 7.23
C ALA A 56 7.95 -12.23 8.32
N TYR A 57 8.02 -12.68 9.57
CA TYR A 57 8.42 -11.85 10.70
C TYR A 57 9.85 -11.32 10.53
N ARG A 58 10.82 -12.19 10.21
CA ARG A 58 12.21 -11.78 9.97
C ARG A 58 12.37 -10.76 8.84
N ARG A 59 11.49 -10.80 7.84
CA ARG A 59 11.52 -9.83 6.73
C ARG A 59 11.06 -8.42 7.11
N GLN A 60 10.18 -8.33 8.10
CA GLN A 60 9.60 -7.06 8.56
C GLN A 60 10.32 -6.50 9.79
N GLN A 61 11.08 -7.35 10.50
CA GLN A 61 11.74 -6.94 11.73
C GLN A 61 12.84 -5.91 11.42
N ASP A 62 12.74 -4.75 12.07
CA ASP A 62 13.84 -3.81 12.16
C ASP A 62 14.82 -4.33 13.22
N THR A 63 16.02 -4.69 12.79
CA THR A 63 17.07 -5.25 13.66
C THR A 63 17.60 -4.24 14.69
N SER A 64 17.20 -2.97 14.60
CA SER A 64 17.58 -1.92 15.56
C SER A 64 16.73 -1.92 16.84
N GLN A 65 15.56 -2.60 16.84
CA GLN A 65 14.65 -2.66 17.99
C GLN A 65 14.58 -4.07 18.57
N THR A 66 14.82 -4.18 19.87
CA THR A 66 14.62 -5.44 20.61
C THR A 66 13.20 -5.44 21.17
N LEU A 67 12.32 -6.26 20.58
CA LEU A 67 10.96 -6.46 21.08
C LEU A 67 10.96 -7.47 22.23
N SER A 68 10.05 -7.30 23.19
CA SER A 68 9.75 -8.32 24.18
C SER A 68 9.13 -9.56 23.53
N ASP A 69 9.17 -10.69 24.22
CA ASP A 69 8.57 -11.96 23.73
C ASP A 69 7.07 -11.81 23.45
N GLU A 70 6.35 -11.04 24.27
CA GLU A 70 4.92 -10.77 24.11
C GLU A 70 4.64 -9.90 22.89
N GLU A 71 5.45 -8.86 22.67
CA GLU A 71 5.35 -8.01 21.47
C GLU A 71 5.67 -8.78 20.20
N ALA A 72 6.73 -9.62 20.23
CA ALA A 72 7.08 -10.48 19.12
C ALA A 72 5.98 -11.50 18.81
N LEU A 73 5.34 -12.08 19.83
CA LEU A 73 4.22 -13.00 19.66
C LEU A 73 2.98 -12.29 19.07
N THR A 74 2.69 -11.09 19.55
CA THR A 74 1.60 -10.25 19.02
C THR A 74 1.84 -9.90 17.55
N ALA A 75 3.08 -9.52 17.20
CA ALA A 75 3.44 -9.25 15.81
C ALA A 75 3.30 -10.51 14.92
N LYS A 76 3.72 -11.69 15.42
CA LYS A 76 3.54 -12.96 14.69
C LYS A 76 2.08 -13.35 14.52
N LEU A 77 1.22 -13.10 15.51
CA LEU A 77 -0.21 -13.33 15.40
C LEU A 77 -0.85 -12.41 14.34
N ASN A 78 -0.47 -11.14 14.28
CA ASN A 78 -0.92 -10.21 13.27
C ASN A 78 -0.45 -10.65 11.86
N LEU A 79 0.81 -11.01 11.71
CA LEU A 79 1.35 -11.57 10.47
C LEU A 79 0.62 -12.83 10.01
N LEU A 80 0.29 -13.73 10.94
CA LEU A 80 -0.50 -14.91 10.63
C LEU A 80 -1.89 -14.51 10.07
N ASN A 81 -2.55 -13.50 10.65
CA ASN A 81 -3.81 -12.98 10.13
C ASN A 81 -3.69 -12.37 8.73
N ASP A 82 -2.57 -11.71 8.44
CA ASP A 82 -2.27 -11.18 7.11
C ASP A 82 -2.04 -12.30 6.10
N LEU A 83 -1.29 -13.34 6.47
CA LEU A 83 -1.08 -14.53 5.64
C LEU A 83 -2.39 -15.29 5.39
N VAL A 84 -3.26 -15.42 6.39
CA VAL A 84 -4.61 -15.98 6.22
C VAL A 84 -5.40 -15.18 5.18
N THR A 85 -5.40 -13.87 5.27
CA THR A 85 -6.08 -13.00 4.30
C THR A 85 -5.48 -13.16 2.89
N GLN A 86 -4.15 -13.25 2.80
CA GLN A 86 -3.45 -13.47 1.55
C GLN A 86 -3.84 -14.81 0.91
N GLU A 87 -3.89 -15.92 1.69
CA GLU A 87 -4.29 -17.24 1.18
C GLU A 87 -5.74 -17.25 0.69
N ILE A 88 -6.67 -16.57 1.38
CA ILE A 88 -8.06 -16.41 0.92
C ILE A 88 -8.10 -15.69 -0.44
N LEU A 89 -7.35 -14.60 -0.58
CA LEU A 89 -7.28 -13.85 -1.85
C LEU A 89 -6.63 -14.67 -2.97
N LEU A 90 -5.60 -15.47 -2.68
CA LEU A 90 -4.98 -16.36 -3.67
C LEU A 90 -5.92 -17.49 -4.11
N ALA A 91 -6.70 -18.05 -3.17
CA ALA A 91 -7.76 -18.99 -3.51
C ALA A 91 -8.81 -18.33 -4.43
N LYS A 92 -9.16 -17.08 -4.12
CA LYS A 92 -10.08 -16.29 -4.96
C LYS A 92 -9.50 -15.99 -6.35
N ALA A 93 -8.20 -15.66 -6.45
CA ALA A 93 -7.52 -15.49 -7.73
C ALA A 93 -7.63 -16.74 -8.60
N THR A 94 -7.44 -17.92 -7.99
CA THR A 94 -7.59 -19.21 -8.68
C THR A 94 -9.02 -19.44 -9.16
N GLN A 95 -10.03 -19.16 -8.32
CA GLN A 95 -11.45 -19.28 -8.69
C GLN A 95 -11.83 -18.35 -9.85
N LEU A 96 -11.30 -17.11 -9.84
CA LEU A 96 -11.55 -16.11 -10.86
C LEU A 96 -10.64 -16.26 -12.09
N LYS A 97 -9.74 -17.26 -12.10
CA LYS A 97 -8.75 -17.51 -13.17
C LYS A 97 -7.88 -16.27 -13.45
N ILE A 98 -7.56 -15.51 -12.40
CA ILE A 98 -6.69 -14.35 -12.50
C ILE A 98 -5.25 -14.87 -12.52
N ASP A 99 -4.47 -14.37 -13.49
CA ASP A 99 -3.04 -14.63 -13.58
C ASP A 99 -2.23 -13.33 -13.71
N VAL A 100 -0.92 -13.45 -13.50
CA VAL A 100 0.05 -12.36 -13.60
C VAL A 100 0.90 -12.59 -14.84
N ALA A 101 0.85 -11.65 -15.77
CA ALA A 101 1.71 -11.69 -16.95
C ALA A 101 3.18 -11.59 -16.53
N THR A 102 4.05 -12.27 -17.29
CA THR A 102 5.51 -12.24 -17.03
C THR A 102 6.03 -10.80 -17.06
N SER A 103 5.53 -9.97 -17.98
CA SER A 103 5.89 -8.54 -18.06
C SER A 103 5.56 -7.75 -16.78
N ASP A 104 4.40 -8.02 -16.16
CA ASP A 104 4.01 -7.35 -14.91
C ASP A 104 4.94 -7.76 -13.75
N LEU A 105 5.30 -9.04 -13.71
CA LEU A 105 6.23 -9.57 -12.72
C LEU A 105 7.64 -9.03 -12.90
N ASP A 106 8.11 -8.94 -14.15
CA ASP A 106 9.42 -8.39 -14.46
C ASP A 106 9.49 -6.90 -14.14
N ALA A 107 8.43 -6.14 -14.42
CA ALA A 107 8.33 -4.74 -14.03
C ALA A 107 8.36 -4.58 -12.51
N ALA A 108 7.59 -5.37 -11.77
CA ALA A 108 7.60 -5.34 -10.31
C ALA A 108 8.97 -5.72 -9.72
N TYR A 109 9.67 -6.67 -10.33
CA TYR A 109 11.02 -7.04 -9.91
C TYR A 109 12.03 -5.92 -10.20
N ALA A 110 11.93 -5.27 -11.36
CA ALA A 110 12.77 -4.12 -11.73
C ALA A 110 12.52 -2.93 -10.78
N ASP A 111 11.25 -2.66 -10.42
CA ASP A 111 10.91 -1.62 -9.45
C ASP A 111 11.46 -1.92 -8.04
N ALA A 112 11.40 -3.17 -7.60
CA ALA A 112 11.98 -3.59 -6.31
C ALA A 112 13.50 -3.41 -6.25
N LYS A 113 14.16 -3.40 -7.41
CA LYS A 113 15.61 -3.19 -7.56
C LYS A 113 15.97 -1.74 -7.89
N LYS A 114 15.00 -0.89 -8.17
CA LYS A 114 15.22 0.48 -8.65
C LYS A 114 16.19 1.25 -7.76
N ASN A 115 17.19 1.87 -8.39
CA ASN A 115 18.24 2.65 -7.75
C ASN A 115 19.17 1.88 -6.79
N ILE A 116 19.14 0.54 -6.82
CA ILE A 116 20.05 -0.29 -6.03
C ILE A 116 21.00 -1.02 -6.99
N PRO A 117 22.34 -0.88 -6.86
CA PRO A 117 23.30 -1.67 -7.62
C PRO A 117 23.09 -3.18 -7.40
N ASP A 118 23.37 -4.00 -8.42
CA ASP A 118 23.13 -5.45 -8.40
C ASP A 118 23.72 -6.14 -7.18
N GLU A 119 24.94 -5.81 -6.85
CA GLU A 119 25.67 -6.40 -5.74
C GLU A 119 25.06 -6.05 -4.38
N ALA A 120 24.70 -4.77 -4.20
CA ALA A 120 24.01 -4.30 -2.99
C ALA A 120 22.61 -4.92 -2.85
N PHE A 121 21.90 -5.10 -3.97
CA PHE A 121 20.60 -5.76 -3.98
C PHE A 121 20.70 -7.23 -3.56
N GLN A 122 21.71 -7.98 -4.06
CA GLN A 122 21.93 -9.36 -3.65
C GLN A 122 22.31 -9.47 -2.16
N GLN A 123 23.14 -8.55 -1.66
CA GLN A 123 23.49 -8.49 -0.24
C GLN A 123 22.25 -8.22 0.62
N GLU A 124 21.39 -7.31 0.21
CA GLU A 124 20.13 -7.01 0.92
C GLU A 124 19.17 -8.22 0.92
N LEU A 125 19.03 -8.93 -0.20
CA LEU A 125 18.26 -10.18 -0.25
C LEU A 125 18.81 -11.22 0.71
N THR A 126 20.14 -11.42 0.70
CA THR A 126 20.82 -12.37 1.59
C THR A 126 20.60 -12.00 3.07
N LYS A 127 20.73 -10.72 3.41
CA LYS A 127 20.49 -10.20 4.77
C LYS A 127 19.05 -10.46 5.22
N ARG A 128 18.09 -10.40 4.32
CA ARG A 128 16.67 -10.72 4.58
C ARG A 128 16.37 -12.22 4.50
N GLY A 129 17.34 -13.06 4.22
CA GLY A 129 17.16 -14.50 4.04
C GLY A 129 16.27 -14.83 2.84
N LEU A 130 16.39 -14.08 1.74
CA LEU A 130 15.64 -14.25 0.51
C LEU A 130 16.55 -14.62 -0.66
N THR A 131 16.06 -15.50 -1.51
CA THR A 131 16.60 -15.69 -2.87
C THR A 131 15.84 -14.82 -3.89
N PRO A 132 16.45 -14.52 -5.06
CA PRO A 132 15.73 -13.85 -6.15
C PRO A 132 14.45 -14.57 -6.58
N VAL A 133 14.43 -15.89 -6.53
CA VAL A 133 13.25 -16.72 -6.87
C VAL A 133 12.15 -16.51 -5.84
N GLU A 134 12.48 -16.51 -4.57
CA GLU A 134 11.50 -16.27 -3.49
C GLU A 134 10.96 -14.84 -3.49
N LEU A 135 11.77 -13.86 -3.87
CA LEU A 135 11.30 -12.50 -4.07
C LEU A 135 10.28 -12.44 -5.22
N ARG A 136 10.61 -13.05 -6.38
CA ARG A 136 9.69 -13.08 -7.54
C ARG A 136 8.38 -13.78 -7.18
N GLU A 137 8.42 -14.88 -6.46
CA GLU A 137 7.20 -15.57 -6.01
C GLU A 137 6.38 -14.69 -5.05
N GLY A 138 7.03 -14.00 -4.13
CA GLY A 138 6.37 -13.02 -3.25
C GLY A 138 5.67 -11.90 -4.03
N LEU A 139 6.37 -11.31 -5.01
CA LEU A 139 5.81 -10.28 -5.90
C LEU A 139 4.63 -10.82 -6.72
N ARG A 140 4.73 -12.04 -7.23
CA ARG A 140 3.63 -12.68 -7.96
C ARG A 140 2.39 -12.83 -7.09
N ARG A 141 2.54 -13.31 -5.87
CA ARG A 141 1.44 -13.44 -4.90
C ARG A 141 0.81 -12.08 -4.58
N GLU A 142 1.63 -11.05 -4.39
CA GLU A 142 1.16 -9.68 -4.17
C GLU A 142 0.38 -9.15 -5.37
N LEU A 143 0.89 -9.33 -6.59
CA LEU A 143 0.21 -8.91 -7.81
C LEU A 143 -1.13 -9.64 -8.01
N LEU A 144 -1.18 -10.95 -7.72
CA LEU A 144 -2.44 -11.72 -7.76
C LEU A 144 -3.48 -11.16 -6.80
N THR A 145 -3.10 -10.94 -5.54
CA THR A 145 -4.03 -10.39 -4.53
C THR A 145 -4.50 -8.99 -4.88
N ARG A 146 -3.60 -8.15 -5.42
CA ARG A 146 -3.93 -6.80 -5.90
C ARG A 146 -4.91 -6.86 -7.08
N LYS A 147 -4.70 -7.75 -8.05
CA LYS A 147 -5.60 -7.92 -9.20
C LYS A 147 -6.99 -8.41 -8.78
N VAL A 148 -7.08 -9.30 -7.79
CA VAL A 148 -8.39 -9.72 -7.22
C VAL A 148 -9.13 -8.52 -6.64
N VAL A 149 -8.47 -7.73 -5.80
CA VAL A 149 -9.11 -6.55 -5.20
C VAL A 149 -9.47 -5.51 -6.27
N ALA A 150 -8.62 -5.28 -7.25
CA ALA A 150 -8.91 -4.37 -8.36
C ALA A 150 -10.15 -4.82 -9.16
N GLN A 151 -10.29 -6.13 -9.44
CA GLN A 151 -11.43 -6.68 -10.16
C GLN A 151 -12.70 -6.69 -9.31
N GLU A 152 -12.64 -7.13 -8.06
CA GLU A 152 -13.82 -7.31 -7.23
C GLU A 152 -14.31 -6.02 -6.56
N VAL A 153 -13.43 -5.05 -6.39
CA VAL A 153 -13.71 -3.77 -5.75
C VAL A 153 -13.53 -2.61 -6.72
N GLY A 154 -12.30 -2.38 -7.22
CA GLY A 154 -11.95 -1.18 -7.95
C GLY A 154 -12.81 -0.95 -9.20
N SER A 155 -13.12 -2.03 -9.96
CA SER A 155 -13.97 -1.97 -11.15
C SER A 155 -15.44 -1.61 -10.86
N LYS A 156 -15.88 -1.79 -9.61
CA LYS A 156 -17.27 -1.56 -9.17
C LYS A 156 -17.47 -0.19 -8.52
N VAL A 157 -16.39 0.56 -8.29
CA VAL A 157 -16.46 1.89 -7.68
C VAL A 157 -16.83 2.93 -8.74
N ALA A 158 -18.02 3.47 -8.62
CA ALA A 158 -18.50 4.58 -9.44
C ALA A 158 -18.82 5.80 -8.55
N VAL A 159 -18.54 6.98 -9.06
CA VAL A 159 -18.91 8.25 -8.45
C VAL A 159 -19.91 8.95 -9.36
N THR A 160 -21.04 9.34 -8.80
CA THR A 160 -22.15 9.99 -9.55
C THR A 160 -22.11 11.50 -9.39
N ASP A 161 -22.73 12.23 -10.32
CA ASP A 161 -22.86 13.68 -10.27
C ASP A 161 -23.62 14.16 -9.02
N VAL A 162 -24.59 13.36 -8.58
CA VAL A 162 -25.34 13.64 -7.34
C VAL A 162 -24.41 13.64 -6.13
N GLU A 163 -23.50 12.67 -6.05
CA GLU A 163 -22.52 12.59 -4.95
C GLU A 163 -21.50 13.71 -5.02
N ILE A 164 -21.03 14.06 -6.21
CA ILE A 164 -20.13 15.21 -6.42
C ILE A 164 -20.79 16.49 -5.91
N THR A 165 -22.03 16.74 -6.32
CA THR A 165 -22.80 17.92 -5.90
C THR A 165 -23.05 17.93 -4.40
N ALA A 166 -23.43 16.79 -3.81
CA ALA A 166 -23.65 16.66 -2.38
C ALA A 166 -22.37 16.91 -1.56
N PHE A 167 -21.25 16.32 -2.01
CA PHE A 167 -19.95 16.55 -1.37
C PHE A 167 -19.52 18.00 -1.45
N PHE A 168 -19.63 18.63 -2.61
CA PHE A 168 -19.34 20.04 -2.80
C PHE A 168 -20.16 20.92 -1.87
N ASN A 169 -21.48 20.73 -1.83
CA ASN A 169 -22.37 21.52 -0.98
C ASN A 169 -22.05 21.38 0.51
N ALA A 170 -21.69 20.17 0.96
CA ALA A 170 -21.29 19.92 2.34
C ALA A 170 -19.92 20.50 2.68
N ASN A 171 -19.07 20.75 1.69
CA ASN A 171 -17.69 21.20 1.90
C ASN A 171 -17.38 22.53 1.18
N ARG A 172 -18.39 23.32 0.85
CA ARG A 172 -18.26 24.58 0.11
C ARG A 172 -17.12 25.49 0.57
N PRO A 173 -16.89 25.70 1.87
CA PRO A 173 -15.81 26.57 2.32
C PRO A 173 -14.40 26.11 1.88
N GLN A 174 -14.20 24.80 1.69
CA GLN A 174 -12.91 24.23 1.25
C GLN A 174 -12.59 24.56 -0.22
N PHE A 175 -13.61 24.93 -0.99
CA PHE A 175 -13.51 25.28 -2.41
C PHE A 175 -13.59 26.79 -2.64
N ASN A 176 -13.52 27.59 -1.59
CA ASN A 176 -13.47 29.03 -1.70
C ASN A 176 -12.04 29.52 -1.53
N VAL A 177 -11.57 30.28 -2.52
CA VAL A 177 -10.32 31.03 -2.44
C VAL A 177 -10.68 32.42 -1.91
N PRO A 178 -10.42 32.74 -0.62
CA PRO A 178 -10.95 33.95 0.00
C PRO A 178 -10.34 35.23 -0.55
N GLU A 179 -9.11 35.15 -1.08
CA GLU A 179 -8.44 36.24 -1.80
C GLU A 179 -7.54 35.67 -2.90
N GLU A 180 -7.17 36.52 -3.83
CA GLU A 180 -6.20 36.16 -4.88
C GLU A 180 -4.90 35.60 -4.27
N ALA A 181 -4.42 34.47 -4.80
CA ALA A 181 -3.27 33.76 -4.26
C ALA A 181 -2.40 33.18 -5.37
N TYR A 182 -1.12 33.01 -5.06
CA TYR A 182 -0.15 32.31 -5.91
C TYR A 182 0.22 30.98 -5.28
N HIS A 183 0.15 29.90 -6.02
CA HIS A 183 0.75 28.63 -5.63
C HIS A 183 2.21 28.70 -5.99
N ILE A 184 3.08 28.65 -4.98
CA ILE A 184 4.52 28.79 -5.17
C ILE A 184 5.28 27.63 -4.53
N ALA A 185 6.44 27.36 -5.08
CA ALA A 185 7.43 26.48 -4.48
C ALA A 185 8.78 27.21 -4.36
N GLN A 186 9.62 26.74 -3.44
CA GLN A 186 10.94 27.31 -3.22
C GLN A 186 12.04 26.25 -3.08
N ILE A 187 13.25 26.63 -3.47
CA ILE A 187 14.50 25.97 -3.10
C ILE A 187 15.33 26.99 -2.34
N VAL A 188 15.67 26.70 -1.11
CA VAL A 188 16.51 27.58 -0.28
C VAL A 188 17.92 27.04 -0.25
N VAL A 189 18.89 27.94 -0.46
CA VAL A 189 20.33 27.66 -0.36
C VAL A 189 20.91 28.69 0.55
N THR A 190 21.51 28.29 1.68
CA THR A 190 22.07 29.17 2.70
C THR A 190 23.59 29.12 2.66
N PRO A 191 24.30 30.22 3.07
CA PRO A 191 25.76 30.22 3.16
C PRO A 191 26.27 29.70 4.51
N VAL A 192 25.45 28.98 5.26
CA VAL A 192 25.72 28.55 6.63
C VAL A 192 25.69 27.02 6.70
N ARG A 193 26.69 26.46 7.38
CA ARG A 193 26.75 25.03 7.60
C ARG A 193 25.60 24.58 8.51
N GLU A 194 24.80 23.68 8.00
CA GLU A 194 23.69 23.06 8.73
C GLU A 194 24.19 21.89 9.60
N ALA A 195 23.73 21.84 10.86
CA ALA A 195 24.06 20.70 11.74
C ALA A 195 23.43 19.37 11.26
N GLN A 196 22.30 19.47 10.58
CA GLN A 196 21.60 18.37 9.96
C GLN A 196 20.96 18.83 8.67
N VAL A 197 21.47 18.33 7.55
CA VAL A 197 20.97 18.69 6.22
C VAL A 197 19.67 17.92 5.95
N SER A 198 18.62 18.62 5.58
CA SER A 198 17.28 18.06 5.43
C SER A 198 16.97 17.55 4.02
N ASN A 199 17.86 17.77 3.04
CA ASN A 199 17.65 17.33 1.67
C ASN A 199 18.17 15.90 1.42
N ARG A 200 17.68 15.26 0.37
CA ARG A 200 18.00 13.85 0.06
C ARG A 200 19.46 13.61 -0.34
N SER A 201 20.13 14.59 -0.90
CA SER A 201 21.53 14.46 -1.34
C SER A 201 22.54 14.70 -0.21
N GLY A 202 22.11 15.25 0.93
CA GLY A 202 23.02 15.67 2.00
C GLY A 202 23.91 16.85 1.60
N ASP A 203 23.56 17.58 0.54
CA ASP A 203 24.33 18.70 0.00
C ASP A 203 24.06 19.99 0.78
N ASP A 204 25.10 20.56 1.33
CA ASP A 204 25.10 21.76 2.20
C ASP A 204 26.07 22.80 1.65
N ALA A 205 25.59 24.02 1.39
CA ALA A 205 26.38 25.10 0.86
C ALA A 205 26.95 26.00 1.98
N ALA A 206 27.93 25.49 2.70
CA ALA A 206 28.45 26.08 3.93
C ALA A 206 29.19 27.45 3.79
N THR A 207 29.23 28.06 2.60
CA THR A 207 29.87 29.37 2.34
C THR A 207 29.10 30.17 1.30
N PRO A 208 29.22 31.52 1.26
CA PRO A 208 28.56 32.34 0.24
C PRO A 208 28.92 31.94 -1.20
N GLN A 209 30.17 31.55 -1.44
CA GLN A 209 30.63 31.11 -2.76
C GLN A 209 30.01 29.79 -3.14
N ALA A 210 29.95 28.83 -2.20
CA ALA A 210 29.27 27.52 -2.43
C ALA A 210 27.77 27.71 -2.66
N ALA A 211 27.11 28.59 -1.88
CA ALA A 211 25.70 28.90 -2.04
C ALA A 211 25.39 29.50 -3.43
N THR A 212 26.23 30.43 -3.89
CA THR A 212 26.09 31.00 -5.24
C THR A 212 26.29 29.95 -6.33
N ALA A 213 27.33 29.12 -6.23
CA ALA A 213 27.60 28.05 -7.18
C ALA A 213 26.46 27.03 -7.23
N LYS A 214 25.93 26.62 -6.07
CA LYS A 214 24.80 25.72 -5.94
C LYS A 214 23.52 26.31 -6.56
N ALA A 215 23.20 27.56 -6.25
CA ALA A 215 22.04 28.25 -6.84
C ALA A 215 22.15 28.33 -8.37
N GLN A 216 23.35 28.63 -8.90
CA GLN A 216 23.58 28.66 -10.35
C GLN A 216 23.40 27.26 -10.98
N MET A 217 24.00 26.24 -10.40
CA MET A 217 23.84 24.85 -10.85
C MET A 217 22.35 24.42 -10.90
N LEU A 218 21.57 24.78 -9.86
CA LEU A 218 20.13 24.48 -9.80
C LEU A 218 19.35 25.21 -10.90
N MET A 219 19.65 26.51 -11.12
CA MET A 219 19.04 27.28 -12.20
C MET A 219 19.34 26.70 -13.59
N ASP A 220 20.57 26.24 -13.81
CA ASP A 220 20.96 25.67 -15.10
C ASP A 220 20.26 24.31 -15.33
N ARG A 221 20.09 23.49 -14.29
CA ARG A 221 19.28 22.26 -14.36
C ARG A 221 17.80 22.55 -14.62
N LEU A 222 17.22 23.57 -13.97
CA LEU A 222 15.83 24.00 -14.22
C LEU A 222 15.65 24.46 -15.67
N LYS A 223 16.58 25.26 -16.20
CA LYS A 223 16.58 25.67 -17.61
C LYS A 223 16.71 24.49 -18.57
N ALA A 224 17.42 23.42 -18.17
CA ALA A 224 17.56 22.18 -18.93
C ALA A 224 16.32 21.26 -18.82
N GLY A 225 15.27 21.68 -18.08
CA GLY A 225 14.01 20.95 -17.96
C GLY A 225 13.93 19.98 -16.78
N ALA A 226 14.85 20.05 -15.81
CA ALA A 226 14.73 19.26 -14.60
C ALA A 226 13.50 19.67 -13.77
N ALA A 227 12.85 18.68 -13.13
CA ALA A 227 11.66 18.93 -12.32
C ALA A 227 12.02 19.71 -11.05
N PHE A 228 11.33 20.84 -10.84
CA PHE A 228 11.55 21.71 -9.68
C PHE A 228 11.43 20.96 -8.35
N GLN A 229 10.40 20.13 -8.23
CA GLN A 229 10.10 19.36 -7.01
C GLN A 229 11.22 18.37 -6.65
N GLU A 230 11.80 17.70 -7.65
CA GLU A 230 12.91 16.78 -7.44
C GLU A 230 14.16 17.54 -6.99
N LEU A 231 14.48 18.67 -7.64
CA LEU A 231 15.60 19.49 -7.23
C LEU A 231 15.42 20.08 -5.83
N ALA A 232 14.19 20.47 -5.47
CA ALA A 232 13.89 20.96 -4.13
C ALA A 232 14.09 19.87 -3.08
N ALA A 233 13.59 18.66 -3.33
CA ALA A 233 13.76 17.53 -2.42
C ALA A 233 15.23 17.09 -2.28
N ASP A 234 16.02 17.20 -3.38
CA ASP A 234 17.41 16.77 -3.39
C ASP A 234 18.37 17.83 -2.79
N TYR A 235 18.10 19.11 -2.97
CA TYR A 235 19.08 20.15 -2.74
C TYR A 235 18.62 21.32 -1.85
N SER A 236 17.30 21.46 -1.56
CA SER A 236 16.85 22.58 -0.70
C SER A 236 17.29 22.38 0.74
N GLU A 237 17.78 23.45 1.34
CA GLU A 237 18.20 23.50 2.73
C GLU A 237 17.06 23.95 3.66
N ASP A 238 15.84 24.15 3.15
CA ASP A 238 14.65 24.43 3.97
C ASP A 238 14.01 23.14 4.47
N PRO A 239 14.10 22.82 5.78
CA PRO A 239 13.56 21.57 6.33
C PRO A 239 12.03 21.48 6.25
N GLN A 240 11.34 22.60 6.09
CA GLN A 240 9.88 22.62 6.07
C GLN A 240 9.32 22.28 4.69
N SER A 241 9.92 22.78 3.62
CA SER A 241 9.42 22.60 2.26
C SER A 241 10.17 21.54 1.45
N ALA A 242 11.45 21.29 1.72
CA ALA A 242 12.25 20.31 0.98
C ALA A 242 11.61 18.92 0.88
N PRO A 243 11.09 18.31 1.96
CA PRO A 243 10.44 16.99 1.89
C PRO A 243 9.18 16.95 1.02
N ARG A 244 8.58 18.12 0.75
CA ARG A 244 7.40 18.29 -0.12
C ARG A 244 7.76 18.84 -1.50
N GLY A 245 9.00 18.72 -1.92
CA GLY A 245 9.47 19.24 -3.21
C GLY A 245 9.47 20.77 -3.27
N GLY A 246 9.65 21.44 -2.14
CA GLY A 246 9.67 22.90 -2.04
C GLY A 246 8.28 23.54 -1.99
N ASP A 247 7.20 22.80 -2.01
CA ASP A 247 5.82 23.30 -2.10
C ASP A 247 5.42 24.09 -0.84
N LEU A 248 5.03 25.37 -1.04
CA LEU A 248 4.51 26.28 -0.01
C LEU A 248 2.97 26.39 -0.05
N GLY A 249 2.34 25.79 -1.05
CA GLY A 249 0.89 25.90 -1.28
C GLY A 249 0.48 27.27 -1.79
N LEU A 250 -0.79 27.59 -1.59
CA LEU A 250 -1.38 28.88 -1.98
C LEU A 250 -0.96 29.97 -0.97
N VAL A 251 -0.24 30.96 -1.46
CA VAL A 251 0.18 32.14 -0.68
C VAL A 251 -0.67 33.35 -1.10
N PRO A 252 -1.48 33.89 -0.17
CA PRO A 252 -2.34 35.04 -0.46
C PRO A 252 -1.56 36.27 -0.90
N VAL A 253 -2.16 37.06 -1.82
CA VAL A 253 -1.55 38.32 -2.31
C VAL A 253 -1.28 39.31 -1.17
N SER A 254 -2.14 39.35 -0.14
CA SER A 254 -1.92 40.16 1.05
C SER A 254 -0.59 39.80 1.75
N ARG A 255 -0.30 38.52 1.88
CA ARG A 255 0.94 38.00 2.48
C ARG A 255 2.16 38.30 1.56
N LEU A 256 2.01 38.14 0.26
CA LEU A 256 3.07 38.49 -0.70
C LEU A 256 3.39 40.00 -0.68
N LYS A 257 2.39 40.86 -0.54
CA LYS A 257 2.58 42.30 -0.41
C LYS A 257 3.34 42.71 0.87
N ALA A 258 3.19 41.93 1.93
CA ALA A 258 3.89 42.13 3.17
C ALA A 258 5.33 41.53 3.18
N ALA A 259 5.65 40.69 2.17
CA ALA A 259 6.96 40.08 2.04
C ALA A 259 8.05 41.11 1.61
N PRO A 260 9.35 40.80 1.80
CA PRO A 260 10.44 41.63 1.31
C PRO A 260 10.30 41.94 -0.20
N PRO A 261 10.65 43.14 -0.66
CA PRO A 261 10.42 43.55 -2.05
C PRO A 261 10.92 42.55 -3.10
N ALA A 262 12.12 42.02 -2.91
CA ALA A 262 12.72 41.08 -3.85
C ALA A 262 11.91 39.78 -3.99
N LEU A 263 11.35 39.23 -2.88
CA LEU A 263 10.49 38.04 -2.92
C LEU A 263 9.12 38.36 -3.54
N ARG A 264 8.55 39.49 -3.14
CA ARG A 264 7.28 39.97 -3.72
C ARG A 264 7.37 40.10 -5.25
N ASP A 265 8.42 40.80 -5.75
CA ASP A 265 8.59 41.05 -7.19
C ASP A 265 9.00 39.80 -7.97
N ALA A 266 9.51 38.78 -7.28
CA ALA A 266 9.76 37.45 -7.86
C ALA A 266 8.49 36.63 -8.12
N VAL A 267 7.35 36.96 -7.47
CA VAL A 267 6.10 36.20 -7.52
C VAL A 267 4.96 37.01 -8.14
N LEU A 268 4.71 38.24 -7.65
CA LEU A 268 3.56 39.03 -8.11
C LEU A 268 3.67 39.36 -9.59
N ASN A 269 2.55 39.19 -10.30
CA ASN A 269 2.41 39.40 -11.75
C ASN A 269 3.30 38.47 -12.61
N LYS A 270 3.82 37.40 -12.05
CA LYS A 270 4.53 36.37 -12.81
C LYS A 270 3.54 35.31 -13.31
N ALA A 271 3.77 34.87 -14.54
CA ALA A 271 2.98 33.77 -15.10
C ALA A 271 3.32 32.42 -14.44
N PRO A 272 2.38 31.46 -14.38
CA PRO A 272 2.68 30.09 -14.01
C PRO A 272 3.83 29.53 -14.86
N GLY A 273 4.73 28.76 -14.21
CA GLY A 273 5.98 28.26 -14.80
C GLY A 273 7.17 29.21 -14.68
N SER A 274 6.97 30.45 -14.22
CA SER A 274 8.08 31.40 -13.98
C SER A 274 8.94 30.92 -12.81
N VAL A 275 10.27 31.02 -12.99
CA VAL A 275 11.26 30.76 -11.95
C VAL A 275 12.14 31.99 -11.77
N SER A 276 12.34 32.42 -10.54
CA SER A 276 13.15 33.60 -10.18
C SER A 276 14.10 33.25 -9.05
N VAL A 277 15.24 33.92 -9.01
CA VAL A 277 16.19 33.80 -7.90
C VAL A 277 16.19 35.10 -7.07
N VAL A 278 15.99 34.96 -5.78
CA VAL A 278 16.08 36.07 -4.79
C VAL A 278 17.31 35.84 -3.94
N SER A 279 18.20 36.81 -3.92
CA SER A 279 19.44 36.73 -3.15
C SER A 279 19.42 37.78 -2.02
N ALA A 280 19.73 37.36 -0.80
CA ALA A 280 19.81 38.22 0.36
C ALA A 280 20.83 37.68 1.37
N GLY A 281 21.78 38.49 1.82
CA GLY A 281 22.73 38.09 2.84
C GLY A 281 23.63 36.91 2.49
N GLY A 282 23.85 36.64 1.20
CA GLY A 282 24.60 35.48 0.71
C GLY A 282 23.76 34.20 0.58
N ALA A 283 22.50 34.19 1.05
CA ALA A 283 21.55 33.14 0.79
C ALA A 283 20.83 33.37 -0.53
N HIS A 284 20.38 32.26 -1.16
CA HIS A 284 19.63 32.29 -2.42
C HIS A 284 18.35 31.51 -2.26
N THR A 285 17.21 32.12 -2.63
CA THR A 285 15.93 31.45 -2.71
C THR A 285 15.50 31.41 -4.18
N ILE A 286 15.39 30.20 -4.74
CA ILE A 286 14.83 30.00 -6.08
C ILE A 286 13.33 29.78 -5.88
N VAL A 287 12.51 30.67 -6.44
CA VAL A 287 11.04 30.61 -6.31
C VAL A 287 10.43 30.28 -7.64
N ALA A 288 9.54 29.30 -7.66
CA ALA A 288 8.72 28.95 -8.82
C ALA A 288 7.28 29.33 -8.57
N VAL A 289 6.64 29.95 -9.56
CA VAL A 289 5.17 30.17 -9.60
C VAL A 289 4.56 28.98 -10.28
N ILE A 290 3.78 28.17 -9.52
CA ILE A 290 3.11 26.98 -10.02
C ILE A 290 1.77 27.34 -10.63
N ALA A 291 0.96 28.14 -9.93
CA ALA A 291 -0.34 28.58 -10.36
C ALA A 291 -0.67 29.98 -9.82
N HIS A 292 -1.61 30.64 -10.46
CA HIS A 292 -2.19 31.91 -10.03
C HIS A 292 -3.71 31.71 -9.88
N GLU A 293 -4.19 31.83 -8.64
CA GLU A 293 -5.56 31.56 -8.26
C GLU A 293 -6.32 32.83 -7.98
N GLN A 294 -7.35 33.11 -8.76
CA GLN A 294 -8.25 34.25 -8.52
C GLN A 294 -9.11 33.99 -7.29
N ALA A 295 -9.44 35.05 -6.55
CA ALA A 295 -10.42 34.99 -5.48
C ALA A 295 -11.77 34.51 -5.98
N GLY A 296 -12.50 33.75 -5.17
CA GLY A 296 -13.86 33.33 -5.48
C GLY A 296 -14.15 31.89 -5.14
N GLN A 297 -15.42 31.55 -5.26
CA GLN A 297 -15.92 30.21 -5.07
C GLN A 297 -15.59 29.36 -6.29
N ARG A 298 -14.86 28.27 -6.07
CA ARG A 298 -14.69 27.19 -7.05
C ARG A 298 -15.92 26.32 -7.01
N ASP A 299 -16.33 25.77 -8.15
CA ASP A 299 -17.47 24.87 -8.21
C ASP A 299 -17.22 23.67 -9.14
N PRO A 300 -18.05 22.61 -9.09
CA PRO A 300 -17.85 21.39 -9.86
C PRO A 300 -18.03 21.54 -11.38
N SER A 301 -18.37 22.71 -11.90
CA SER A 301 -18.33 22.98 -13.35
C SER A 301 -16.87 23.13 -13.84
N MET A 302 -15.95 23.45 -12.92
CA MET A 302 -14.52 23.50 -13.19
C MET A 302 -13.97 22.07 -13.21
N PRO A 303 -13.30 21.63 -14.30
CA PRO A 303 -12.82 20.24 -14.44
C PRO A 303 -11.91 19.79 -13.30
N GLU A 304 -11.03 20.65 -12.82
CA GLU A 304 -10.09 20.38 -11.73
C GLU A 304 -10.81 20.14 -10.39
N VAL A 305 -11.85 20.92 -10.08
CA VAL A 305 -12.65 20.75 -8.85
C VAL A 305 -13.44 19.45 -8.93
N ARG A 306 -14.06 19.19 -10.07
CA ARG A 306 -14.79 17.97 -10.32
C ARG A 306 -13.91 16.74 -10.18
N GLU A 307 -12.72 16.77 -10.78
CA GLU A 307 -11.75 15.67 -10.69
C GLU A 307 -11.28 15.47 -9.25
N GLN A 308 -10.91 16.52 -8.53
CA GLN A 308 -10.51 16.46 -7.12
C GLN A 308 -11.58 15.81 -6.25
N ILE A 309 -12.85 16.22 -6.42
CA ILE A 309 -13.98 15.63 -5.67
C ILE A 309 -14.17 14.17 -6.06
N THR A 310 -14.11 13.88 -7.37
CA THR A 310 -14.27 12.52 -7.90
C THR A 310 -13.22 11.58 -7.31
N GLN A 311 -11.94 11.96 -7.31
CA GLN A 311 -10.85 11.17 -6.75
C GLN A 311 -11.02 10.97 -5.24
N THR A 312 -11.41 12.02 -4.52
CA THR A 312 -11.67 11.94 -3.07
C THR A 312 -12.79 10.97 -2.75
N LEU A 313 -13.91 11.06 -3.45
CA LEU A 313 -15.07 10.18 -3.25
C LEU A 313 -14.75 8.74 -3.67
N ARG A 314 -14.05 8.57 -4.80
CA ARG A 314 -13.61 7.27 -5.29
C ARG A 314 -12.72 6.57 -4.27
N GLY A 315 -11.70 7.26 -3.76
CA GLY A 315 -10.80 6.71 -2.75
C GLY A 315 -11.52 6.28 -1.48
N ARG A 316 -12.46 7.10 -0.97
CA ARG A 316 -13.28 6.75 0.20
C ARG A 316 -14.15 5.52 -0.04
N LYS A 317 -14.83 5.45 -1.20
CA LYS A 317 -15.66 4.30 -1.58
C LYS A 317 -14.82 3.04 -1.73
N GLU A 318 -13.68 3.15 -2.40
CA GLU A 318 -12.77 2.02 -2.61
C GLU A 318 -12.28 1.46 -1.27
N GLN A 319 -11.87 2.32 -0.35
CA GLN A 319 -11.46 1.91 0.99
C GLN A 319 -12.58 1.19 1.76
N LEU A 320 -13.79 1.75 1.75
CA LEU A 320 -14.95 1.12 2.39
C LEU A 320 -15.30 -0.23 1.76
N MET A 321 -15.40 -0.27 0.44
CA MET A 321 -15.74 -1.49 -0.29
C MET A 321 -14.65 -2.57 -0.13
N ARG A 322 -13.38 -2.17 -0.11
CA ARG A 322 -12.25 -3.07 0.16
C ARG A 322 -12.36 -3.70 1.55
N ALA A 323 -12.61 -2.90 2.58
CA ALA A 323 -12.78 -3.39 3.95
C ALA A 323 -13.96 -4.36 4.05
N ALA A 324 -15.12 -4.00 3.47
CA ALA A 324 -16.29 -4.85 3.42
C ALA A 324 -16.03 -6.16 2.65
N TYR A 325 -15.38 -6.08 1.49
CA TYR A 325 -15.03 -7.25 0.68
C TYR A 325 -14.11 -8.21 1.44
N LEU A 326 -13.03 -7.70 2.05
CA LEU A 326 -12.11 -8.53 2.84
C LEU A 326 -12.81 -9.19 4.03
N THR A 327 -13.72 -8.48 4.70
CA THR A 327 -14.55 -9.05 5.77
C THR A 327 -15.45 -10.16 5.26
N ALA A 328 -16.14 -9.94 4.13
CA ALA A 328 -17.04 -10.92 3.54
C ALA A 328 -16.31 -12.23 3.14
N ILE A 329 -15.21 -12.11 2.38
CA ILE A 329 -14.46 -13.30 1.94
C ILE A 329 -13.83 -14.06 3.12
N ARG A 330 -13.45 -13.34 4.21
CA ARG A 330 -12.92 -13.97 5.42
C ARG A 330 -14.01 -14.75 6.17
N ASN A 331 -15.24 -14.24 6.21
CA ASN A 331 -16.38 -14.94 6.83
C ASN A 331 -16.80 -16.19 6.03
N ASP A 332 -16.64 -16.15 4.70
CA ASP A 332 -16.97 -17.29 3.82
C ASP A 332 -15.89 -18.39 3.86
N ALA A 333 -14.64 -18.03 4.21
CA ALA A 333 -13.52 -18.96 4.25
C ALA A 333 -13.53 -19.84 5.50
N LYS A 334 -13.12 -21.11 5.35
CA LYS A 334 -12.94 -22.05 6.45
C LYS A 334 -11.57 -21.83 7.10
N VAL A 335 -11.50 -20.95 8.08
CA VAL A 335 -10.26 -20.61 8.78
C VAL A 335 -10.20 -21.27 10.15
N GLN A 336 -9.10 -22.00 10.41
CA GLN A 336 -8.76 -22.52 11.74
C GLN A 336 -7.43 -21.95 12.17
N ASN A 337 -7.44 -21.07 13.18
CA ASN A 337 -6.23 -20.44 13.72
C ASN A 337 -5.79 -21.20 15.01
N TYR A 338 -4.82 -22.08 14.85
CA TYR A 338 -4.29 -22.90 15.95
C TYR A 338 -3.36 -22.09 16.87
N LEU A 339 -2.65 -21.10 16.32
CA LEU A 339 -1.80 -20.23 17.14
C LEU A 339 -2.65 -19.43 18.14
N ALA A 340 -3.71 -18.77 17.67
CA ALA A 340 -4.60 -18.02 18.54
C ALA A 340 -5.21 -18.91 19.64
N ARG A 341 -5.66 -20.11 19.28
CA ARG A 341 -6.19 -21.09 20.25
C ARG A 341 -5.15 -21.45 21.29
N ARG A 342 -3.92 -21.78 20.90
CA ARG A 342 -2.82 -22.12 21.83
C ARG A 342 -2.48 -20.97 22.77
N ILE A 343 -2.48 -19.72 22.28
CA ILE A 343 -2.24 -18.53 23.10
C ILE A 343 -3.31 -18.42 24.20
N VAL A 344 -4.60 -18.61 23.83
CA VAL A 344 -5.70 -18.56 24.80
C VAL A 344 -5.62 -19.71 25.80
N GLU A 345 -5.41 -20.94 25.35
CA GLU A 345 -5.31 -22.13 26.20
C GLU A 345 -4.12 -22.07 27.17
N SER A 346 -3.00 -21.46 26.74
CA SER A 346 -1.80 -21.28 27.58
C SER A 346 -1.81 -20.00 28.40
N GLN A 347 -2.91 -19.23 28.39
CA GLN A 347 -3.03 -17.93 29.07
C GLN A 347 -1.88 -16.96 28.71
N GLY A 348 -1.51 -16.93 27.43
CA GLY A 348 -0.41 -16.10 26.93
C GLY A 348 0.99 -16.72 27.10
N LYS A 349 1.11 -17.84 27.78
CA LYS A 349 2.39 -18.55 27.94
C LYS A 349 2.49 -19.61 26.85
N LEU A 350 3.45 -19.47 25.92
CA LEU A 350 3.74 -20.51 24.92
C LEU A 350 5.03 -21.23 25.28
N PRO A 351 4.98 -22.42 25.93
CA PRO A 351 6.14 -23.26 26.10
C PRO A 351 6.59 -23.79 24.73
N GLY A 352 7.82 -23.54 24.34
CA GLY A 352 8.45 -24.08 23.12
C GLY A 352 8.59 -23.14 21.92
N LEU A 353 8.28 -21.85 22.04
CA LEU A 353 8.96 -20.88 21.20
C LEU A 353 10.38 -20.71 21.76
N PRO A 354 11.44 -20.90 20.96
CA PRO A 354 12.77 -20.57 21.45
C PRO A 354 12.76 -19.09 21.80
N LEU A 355 12.89 -18.78 23.08
CA LEU A 355 13.29 -17.48 23.56
C LEU A 355 14.54 -17.14 22.74
N SER A 356 14.59 -15.95 22.18
CA SER A 356 15.77 -15.45 21.47
C SER A 356 17.00 -15.84 22.29
N ALA A 357 17.95 -16.52 21.68
CA ALA A 357 19.19 -16.84 22.38
C ALA A 357 19.74 -15.51 22.92
N PRO A 358 20.15 -15.45 24.21
CA PRO A 358 20.73 -14.24 24.76
C PRO A 358 21.93 -13.89 23.89
N SER A 359 21.92 -12.67 23.31
CA SER A 359 23.05 -12.10 22.62
C SER A 359 24.23 -12.14 23.59
N GLY A 360 25.13 -13.10 23.38
CA GLY A 360 26.37 -13.20 24.11
C GLY A 360 27.13 -11.88 24.01
N LYS A 361 27.63 -11.44 25.15
CA LYS A 361 28.48 -10.28 25.32
C LYS A 361 29.74 -10.37 24.47
#